data_76c0f552af7f13cef62cf8bd5c2e989d
#
_entry.id   76c0f552af7f13cef62cf8bd5c2e989d
#
_cell.length_a   1.000
_cell.length_b   1.000
_cell.length_c   1.000
_cell.angle_alpha   90.00
_cell.angle_beta   90.00
_cell.angle_gamma   90.00
#
_symmetry.space_group_name_H-M   'P 1'
#
loop_
_entity.id
_entity.type
_entity.pdbx_description
1 polymer ?
#
loop_
_entity_poly.entity_id
_entity_poly.type
_entity_poly.pdbx_seq_one_letter_code
_entity_poly.pdbx_strand_id
1 'polypeptide(L)'
;MIALLLRIGDAPARRMLAAYLVVVTLATLMASAMFVMILPLMIALLSRDPAAALPAVGLLALFGLLAACFDFTATLLGQRAAARLILRMHELIAEGTARLPLGWFDAERTGSISNLTTRGVTFAANAPESMIRPMLYGLVPPSVVSLVMCAVDWRLGLCFLIALVTVAVVYRWAQVCDERFEKSVDDHDDEGAARVIEFAAAQPAVRAAGPKSIGERSVREALI
;
A
#
# COMPACT_ATOMS: atom_id res chain seq x y z
N MET A 1 6.20 1.83 -12.01
CA MET A 1 6.27 2.61 -10.77
C MET A 1 7.61 2.51 -10.06
N ILE A 2 8.10 1.32 -9.64
CA ILE A 2 9.40 1.14 -8.96
C ILE A 2 10.56 1.75 -9.76
N ALA A 3 10.63 1.50 -11.08
CA ALA A 3 11.66 2.06 -11.95
C ALA A 3 11.65 3.59 -12.01
N LEU A 4 10.47 4.20 -11.88
CA LEU A 4 10.31 5.65 -11.83
C LEU A 4 10.82 6.22 -10.49
N LEU A 5 10.45 5.59 -9.38
CA LEU A 5 10.92 5.96 -8.05
C LEU A 5 12.45 5.82 -7.91
N LEU A 6 13.02 4.78 -8.53
CA LEU A 6 14.47 4.60 -8.61
C LEU A 6 15.17 5.66 -9.49
N ARG A 7 14.49 6.26 -10.45
CA ARG A 7 15.03 7.35 -11.28
C ARG A 7 14.97 8.71 -10.57
N ILE A 8 13.92 8.96 -9.81
CA ILE A 8 13.70 10.23 -9.10
C ILE A 8 14.57 10.29 -7.83
N GLY A 9 14.77 9.15 -7.16
CA GLY A 9 15.53 9.07 -5.92
C GLY A 9 17.03 9.28 -6.11
N ASP A 10 17.65 10.00 -5.16
CA ASP A 10 19.11 10.15 -5.06
C ASP A 10 19.78 8.80 -4.77
N ALA A 11 21.10 8.70 -4.97
CA ALA A 11 21.88 7.50 -4.72
C ALA A 11 21.62 6.87 -3.32
N PRO A 12 21.50 7.64 -2.21
CA PRO A 12 21.16 7.08 -0.90
C PRO A 12 19.69 6.59 -0.83
N ALA A 13 18.73 7.28 -1.46
CA ALA A 13 17.33 6.84 -1.49
C ALA A 13 17.18 5.52 -2.25
N ARG A 14 17.88 5.37 -3.38
CA ARG A 14 17.91 4.12 -4.16
C ARG A 14 18.47 2.94 -3.37
N ARG A 15 19.55 3.16 -2.61
CA ARG A 15 20.14 2.12 -1.74
C ARG A 15 19.16 1.70 -0.64
N MET A 16 18.47 2.65 -0.02
CA MET A 16 17.48 2.35 1.01
C MET A 16 16.26 1.61 0.45
N LEU A 17 15.78 1.99 -0.72
CA LEU A 17 14.68 1.30 -1.38
C LEU A 17 15.08 -0.12 -1.79
N ALA A 18 16.31 -0.32 -2.30
CA ALA A 18 16.83 -1.65 -2.61
C ALA A 18 16.98 -2.50 -1.34
N ALA A 19 17.54 -1.94 -0.26
CA ALA A 19 17.65 -2.63 1.01
C ALA A 19 16.26 -3.00 1.58
N TYR A 20 15.28 -2.09 1.50
CA TYR A 20 13.90 -2.37 1.85
C TYR A 20 13.33 -3.57 1.08
N LEU A 21 13.48 -3.59 -0.25
CA LEU A 21 12.99 -4.69 -1.08
C LEU A 21 13.64 -6.04 -0.73
N VAL A 22 14.94 -6.04 -0.47
CA VAL A 22 15.65 -7.25 -0.03
C VAL A 22 15.13 -7.72 1.33
N VAL A 23 15.03 -6.82 2.31
CA VAL A 23 14.61 -7.18 3.68
C VAL A 23 13.15 -7.62 3.71
N VAL A 24 12.24 -6.97 2.97
CA VAL A 24 10.83 -7.41 2.91
C VAL A 24 10.69 -8.76 2.21
N THR A 25 11.53 -9.04 1.20
CA THR A 25 11.55 -10.36 0.55
C THR A 25 12.05 -11.44 1.52
N LEU A 26 13.08 -11.15 2.31
CA LEU A 26 13.56 -12.06 3.36
C LEU A 26 12.49 -12.28 4.44
N ALA A 27 11.79 -11.23 4.86
CA ALA A 27 10.69 -11.34 5.81
C ALA A 27 9.58 -12.27 5.30
N THR A 28 9.17 -12.11 4.03
CA THR A 28 8.13 -12.96 3.41
C THR A 28 8.60 -14.42 3.25
N LEU A 29 9.88 -14.66 2.97
CA LEU A 29 10.44 -16.01 2.92
C LEU A 29 10.48 -16.67 4.30
N MET A 30 10.87 -15.93 5.35
CA MET A 30 10.84 -16.44 6.74
C MET A 30 9.41 -16.71 7.20
N ALA A 31 8.47 -15.84 6.87
CA ALA A 31 7.04 -16.07 7.12
C ALA A 31 6.53 -17.32 6.37
N SER A 32 6.96 -17.53 5.13
CA SER A 32 6.63 -18.72 4.35
C SER A 32 7.18 -20.00 5.02
N ALA A 33 8.43 -19.97 5.49
CA ALA A 33 9.05 -21.08 6.20
C ALA A 33 8.28 -21.41 7.51
N MET A 34 7.83 -20.37 8.23
CA MET A 34 7.00 -20.53 9.42
C MET A 34 5.69 -21.28 9.07
N PHE A 35 4.99 -20.92 8.00
CA PHE A 35 3.78 -21.62 7.56
C PHE A 35 4.05 -23.07 7.17
N VAL A 36 5.16 -23.36 6.51
CA VAL A 36 5.58 -24.74 6.16
C VAL A 36 5.84 -25.57 7.41
N MET A 37 6.37 -25.00 8.49
CA MET A 37 6.63 -25.70 9.74
C MET A 37 5.34 -26.14 10.49
N ILE A 38 4.19 -25.63 10.11
CA ILE A 38 2.90 -26.11 10.66
C ILE A 38 2.67 -27.57 10.28
N LEU A 39 3.12 -28.00 9.10
CA LEU A 39 2.92 -29.38 8.64
C LEU A 39 3.61 -30.43 9.54
N PRO A 40 4.94 -30.37 9.79
CA PRO A 40 5.61 -31.32 10.68
C PRO A 40 5.07 -31.23 12.11
N LEU A 41 4.68 -30.04 12.57
CA LEU A 41 4.03 -29.89 13.86
C LEU A 41 2.69 -30.65 13.95
N MET A 42 1.85 -30.52 12.92
CA MET A 42 0.58 -31.24 12.86
C MET A 42 0.78 -32.77 12.84
N ILE A 43 1.77 -33.24 12.07
CA ILE A 43 2.10 -34.68 12.03
C ILE A 43 2.56 -35.18 13.40
N ALA A 44 3.43 -34.45 14.09
CA ALA A 44 3.92 -34.80 15.42
C ALA A 44 2.80 -34.82 16.47
N LEU A 45 1.87 -33.88 16.40
CA LEU A 45 0.71 -33.81 17.29
C LEU A 45 -0.27 -34.96 17.04
N LEU A 46 -0.54 -35.32 15.79
CA LEU A 46 -1.43 -36.43 15.44
C LEU A 46 -0.82 -37.78 15.83
N SER A 47 0.49 -37.95 15.70
CA SER A 47 1.21 -39.18 16.12
C SER A 47 1.43 -39.27 17.63
N ARG A 48 1.03 -38.24 18.40
CA ARG A 48 1.25 -38.11 19.84
C ARG A 48 2.71 -38.30 20.27
N ASP A 49 3.63 -37.84 19.42
CA ASP A 49 5.06 -37.90 19.69
C ASP A 49 5.57 -36.56 20.22
N PRO A 50 5.73 -36.42 21.55
CA PRO A 50 6.22 -35.15 22.12
C PRO A 50 7.70 -34.86 21.78
N ALA A 51 8.50 -35.89 21.46
CA ALA A 51 9.90 -35.73 21.09
C ALA A 51 10.04 -35.09 19.71
N ALA A 52 9.13 -35.39 18.78
CA ALA A 52 9.08 -34.73 17.46
C ALA A 52 8.38 -33.34 17.50
N ALA A 53 7.39 -33.18 18.40
CA ALA A 53 6.66 -31.89 18.51
C ALA A 53 7.52 -30.74 19.02
N LEU A 54 8.39 -31.00 20.00
CA LEU A 54 9.21 -29.95 20.64
C LEU A 54 10.16 -29.23 19.66
N PRO A 55 10.95 -29.91 18.81
CA PRO A 55 11.78 -29.25 17.81
C PRO A 55 10.95 -28.53 16.72
N ALA A 56 9.79 -29.06 16.35
CA ALA A 56 8.90 -28.42 15.38
C ALA A 56 8.37 -27.07 15.89
N VAL A 57 7.97 -27.01 17.17
CA VAL A 57 7.58 -25.75 17.85
C VAL A 57 8.75 -24.78 17.93
N GLY A 58 9.96 -25.28 18.27
CA GLY A 58 11.16 -24.47 18.34
C GLY A 58 11.50 -23.82 16.99
N LEU A 59 11.45 -24.59 15.90
CA LEU A 59 11.69 -24.08 14.54
C LEU A 59 10.61 -23.08 14.10
N LEU A 60 9.34 -23.37 14.40
CA LEU A 60 8.24 -22.47 14.11
C LEU A 60 8.42 -21.12 14.82
N ALA A 61 8.76 -21.16 16.13
CA ALA A 61 9.03 -19.96 16.91
C ALA A 61 10.25 -19.19 16.38
N LEU A 62 11.31 -19.90 15.98
CA LEU A 62 12.52 -19.30 15.42
C LEU A 62 12.20 -18.57 14.09
N PHE A 63 11.53 -19.22 13.15
CA PHE A 63 11.14 -18.61 11.88
C PHE A 63 10.17 -17.46 12.07
N GLY A 64 9.22 -17.58 13.01
CA GLY A 64 8.30 -16.50 13.37
C GLY A 64 9.04 -15.28 13.94
N LEU A 65 9.99 -15.49 14.83
CA LEU A 65 10.81 -14.42 15.38
C LEU A 65 11.68 -13.74 14.31
N LEU A 66 12.32 -14.53 13.44
CA LEU A 66 13.11 -14.00 12.33
C LEU A 66 12.23 -13.21 11.35
N ALA A 67 11.06 -13.72 11.01
CA ALA A 67 10.10 -13.02 10.17
C ALA A 67 9.71 -11.66 10.78
N ALA A 68 9.40 -11.63 12.09
CA ALA A 68 9.05 -10.39 12.80
C ALA A 68 10.22 -9.40 12.85
N CYS A 69 11.46 -9.86 13.08
CA CYS A 69 12.65 -9.01 13.07
C CYS A 69 12.91 -8.40 11.68
N PHE A 70 12.81 -9.21 10.62
CA PHE A 70 12.98 -8.71 9.27
C PHE A 70 11.84 -7.77 8.87
N ASP A 71 10.61 -8.06 9.27
CA ASP A 71 9.45 -7.22 8.99
C ASP A 71 9.55 -5.86 9.70
N PHE A 72 9.98 -5.85 10.94
CA PHE A 72 10.24 -4.62 11.67
C PHE A 72 11.35 -3.78 11.02
N THR A 73 12.45 -4.42 10.62
CA THR A 73 13.55 -3.72 9.93
C THR A 73 13.12 -3.22 8.54
N ALA A 74 12.30 -3.98 7.81
CA ALA A 74 11.72 -3.56 6.54
C ALA A 74 10.86 -2.31 6.71
N THR A 75 9.98 -2.28 7.72
CA THR A 75 9.15 -1.10 8.03
C THR A 75 9.98 0.13 8.32
N LEU A 76 11.03 0.01 9.14
CA LEU A 76 11.93 1.14 9.43
C LEU A 76 12.66 1.65 8.18
N LEU A 77 13.14 0.74 7.33
CA LEU A 77 13.80 1.10 6.08
C LEU A 77 12.82 1.74 5.09
N GLY A 78 11.60 1.20 4.98
CA GLY A 78 10.53 1.73 4.13
C GLY A 78 10.17 3.17 4.52
N GLN A 79 9.92 3.43 5.79
CA GLN A 79 9.63 4.78 6.30
C GLN A 79 10.76 5.76 6.06
N ARG A 80 12.03 5.34 6.30
CA ARG A 80 13.19 6.19 6.02
C ARG A 80 13.37 6.48 4.53
N ALA A 81 13.11 5.50 3.68
CA ALA A 81 13.14 5.67 2.23
C ALA A 81 12.04 6.63 1.76
N ALA A 82 10.81 6.45 2.26
CA ALA A 82 9.68 7.33 1.96
C ALA A 82 9.95 8.78 2.38
N ALA A 83 10.47 9.00 3.61
CA ALA A 83 10.79 10.34 4.09
C ALA A 83 11.81 11.05 3.19
N ARG A 84 12.84 10.35 2.74
CA ARG A 84 13.84 10.93 1.81
C ARG A 84 13.27 11.19 0.43
N LEU A 85 12.40 10.31 -0.05
CA LEU A 85 11.72 10.49 -1.33
C LEU A 85 10.81 11.72 -1.31
N ILE A 86 10.07 11.92 -0.20
CA ILE A 86 9.24 13.11 0.03
C ILE A 86 10.08 14.39 -0.07
N LEU A 87 11.20 14.45 0.65
CA LEU A 87 12.09 15.62 0.60
C LEU A 87 12.57 15.89 -0.83
N ARG A 88 13.04 14.86 -1.53
CA ARG A 88 13.52 15.01 -2.91
C ARG A 88 12.43 15.42 -3.89
N MET A 89 11.22 14.90 -3.74
CA MET A 89 10.09 15.31 -4.57
C MET A 89 9.71 16.77 -4.32
N HIS A 90 9.73 17.23 -3.06
CA HIS A 90 9.49 18.63 -2.75
C HIS A 90 10.56 19.56 -3.36
N GLU A 91 11.84 19.17 -3.30
CA GLU A 91 12.92 19.92 -3.97
C GLU A 91 12.68 20.03 -5.48
N LEU A 92 12.34 18.91 -6.15
CA LEU A 92 12.06 18.90 -7.58
C LEU A 92 10.84 19.75 -7.96
N ILE A 93 9.79 19.72 -7.14
CA ILE A 93 8.60 20.56 -7.35
C ILE A 93 8.97 22.04 -7.15
N ALA A 94 9.73 22.36 -6.10
CA ALA A 94 10.18 23.74 -5.84
C ALA A 94 11.07 24.27 -6.98
N GLU A 95 12.04 23.47 -7.44
CA GLU A 95 12.89 23.82 -8.59
C GLU A 95 12.07 23.98 -9.88
N GLY A 96 11.07 23.12 -10.10
CA GLY A 96 10.17 23.19 -11.24
C GLY A 96 9.30 24.44 -11.21
N THR A 97 8.69 24.73 -10.08
CA THR A 97 7.83 25.91 -9.91
C THR A 97 8.60 27.24 -10.00
N ALA A 98 9.85 27.27 -9.50
CA ALA A 98 10.70 28.47 -9.59
C ALA A 98 11.09 28.86 -11.04
N ARG A 99 11.00 27.93 -11.99
CA ARG A 99 11.27 28.16 -13.42
C ARG A 99 10.03 28.60 -14.20
N LEU A 100 8.85 28.59 -13.60
CA LEU A 100 7.62 28.99 -14.29
C LEU A 100 7.48 30.51 -14.33
N PRO A 101 6.97 31.09 -15.43
CA PRO A 101 6.73 32.52 -15.54
C PRO A 101 5.59 32.93 -14.57
N LEU A 102 5.68 34.17 -14.04
CA LEU A 102 4.69 34.69 -13.07
C LEU A 102 3.25 34.61 -13.57
N GLY A 103 3.02 34.82 -14.87
CA GLY A 103 1.69 34.72 -15.49
C GLY A 103 1.11 33.29 -15.56
N TRP A 104 1.88 32.27 -15.17
CA TRP A 104 1.39 30.89 -15.10
C TRP A 104 0.56 30.61 -13.83
N PHE A 105 0.80 31.40 -12.76
CA PHE A 105 0.16 31.22 -11.48
C PHE A 105 -1.23 31.87 -11.47
N ASP A 106 -2.27 31.04 -11.57
CA ASP A 106 -3.65 31.41 -11.26
C ASP A 106 -4.14 30.63 -10.02
N ALA A 107 -5.34 30.92 -9.54
CA ALA A 107 -5.88 30.32 -8.33
C ALA A 107 -6.06 28.80 -8.46
N GLU A 108 -6.49 28.32 -9.64
CA GLU A 108 -6.73 26.91 -9.93
C GLU A 108 -5.43 26.11 -9.97
N ARG A 109 -4.42 26.63 -10.67
CA ARG A 109 -3.11 25.97 -10.78
C ARG A 109 -2.35 25.98 -9.47
N THR A 110 -2.46 27.05 -8.70
CA THR A 110 -1.88 27.12 -7.36
C THR A 110 -2.52 26.07 -6.42
N GLY A 111 -3.83 25.89 -6.49
CA GLY A 111 -4.53 24.80 -5.78
C GLY A 111 -4.07 23.41 -6.19
N SER A 112 -3.91 23.19 -7.50
CA SER A 112 -3.43 21.92 -8.06
C SER A 112 -2.00 21.61 -7.59
N ILE A 113 -1.07 22.57 -7.62
CA ILE A 113 0.30 22.39 -7.09
C ILE A 113 0.26 22.06 -5.58
N SER A 114 -0.57 22.77 -4.82
CA SER A 114 -0.71 22.51 -3.38
C SER A 114 -1.20 21.08 -3.09
N ASN A 115 -2.18 20.58 -3.83
CA ASN A 115 -2.67 19.21 -3.72
C ASN A 115 -1.59 18.20 -4.14
N LEU A 116 -0.91 18.45 -5.25
CA LEU A 116 0.20 17.59 -5.70
C LEU A 116 1.31 17.52 -4.64
N THR A 117 1.67 18.65 -4.04
CA THR A 117 2.75 18.74 -3.05
C THR A 117 2.40 18.02 -1.74
N THR A 118 1.13 18.09 -1.31
CA THR A 118 0.69 17.47 -0.06
C THR A 118 0.28 16.00 -0.24
N ARG A 119 -0.74 15.73 -1.05
CA ARG A 119 -1.28 14.37 -1.22
C ARG A 119 -0.47 13.54 -2.20
N GLY A 120 -0.17 14.09 -3.39
CA GLY A 120 0.49 13.36 -4.47
C GLY A 120 1.88 12.87 -4.08
N VAL A 121 2.70 13.74 -3.47
CA VAL A 121 4.05 13.39 -3.01
C VAL A 121 4.00 12.31 -1.93
N THR A 122 3.12 12.45 -0.93
CA THR A 122 2.99 11.49 0.16
C THR A 122 2.50 10.12 -0.35
N PHE A 123 1.51 10.10 -1.23
CA PHE A 123 1.01 8.88 -1.85
C PHE A 123 2.11 8.16 -2.66
N ALA A 124 2.82 8.88 -3.53
CA ALA A 124 3.88 8.32 -4.35
C ALA A 124 5.06 7.80 -3.51
N ALA A 125 5.43 8.49 -2.44
CA ALA A 125 6.52 8.08 -1.57
C ALA A 125 6.20 6.85 -0.72
N ASN A 126 4.93 6.66 -0.31
CA ASN A 126 4.49 5.51 0.47
C ASN A 126 4.09 4.30 -0.41
N ALA A 127 4.05 4.46 -1.73
CA ALA A 127 3.66 3.39 -2.66
C ALA A 127 4.44 2.07 -2.48
N PRO A 128 5.76 2.05 -2.17
CA PRO A 128 6.46 0.80 -1.89
C PRO A 128 5.89 0.01 -0.72
N GLU A 129 5.49 0.69 0.34
CA GLU A 129 4.94 0.03 1.54
C GLU A 129 3.46 -0.35 1.35
N SER A 130 2.66 0.51 0.73
CA SER A 130 1.22 0.30 0.55
C SER A 130 0.87 -0.67 -0.58
N MET A 131 1.71 -0.82 -1.61
CA MET A 131 1.42 -1.68 -2.77
C MET A 131 2.35 -2.89 -2.86
N ILE A 132 3.67 -2.70 -2.72
CA ILE A 132 4.64 -3.79 -2.94
C ILE A 132 4.61 -4.79 -1.79
N ARG A 133 4.54 -4.31 -0.55
CA ARG A 133 4.53 -5.17 0.62
C ARG A 133 3.33 -6.11 0.65
N PRO A 134 2.06 -5.66 0.54
CA PRO A 134 0.92 -6.56 0.47
C PRO A 134 0.98 -7.53 -0.70
N MET A 135 1.51 -7.09 -1.85
CA MET A 135 1.68 -7.97 -3.02
C MET A 135 2.68 -9.10 -2.75
N LEU A 136 3.82 -8.81 -2.10
CA LEU A 136 4.80 -9.83 -1.72
C LEU A 136 4.22 -10.81 -0.68
N TYR A 137 3.56 -10.30 0.35
CA TYR A 137 2.92 -11.12 1.38
C TYR A 137 1.74 -11.94 0.85
N GLY A 138 1.02 -11.42 -0.14
CA GLY A 138 -0.09 -12.13 -0.78
C GLY A 138 0.35 -13.22 -1.77
N LEU A 139 1.55 -13.08 -2.37
CA LEU A 139 2.00 -14.00 -3.43
C LEU A 139 3.04 -15.01 -2.93
N VAL A 140 4.05 -14.57 -2.18
CA VAL A 140 5.21 -15.42 -1.82
C VAL A 140 4.83 -16.55 -0.87
N PRO A 141 4.20 -16.33 0.30
CA PRO A 141 3.87 -17.41 1.21
C PRO A 141 2.95 -18.47 0.63
N PRO A 142 1.83 -18.13 -0.06
CA PRO A 142 0.99 -19.15 -0.66
C PRO A 142 1.70 -19.95 -1.76
N SER A 143 2.57 -19.30 -2.55
CA SER A 143 3.34 -19.98 -3.60
C SER A 143 4.34 -20.97 -3.02
N VAL A 144 5.07 -20.58 -1.96
CA VAL A 144 6.03 -21.45 -1.28
C VAL A 144 5.32 -22.63 -0.62
N VAL A 145 4.21 -22.38 0.09
CA VAL A 145 3.41 -23.43 0.72
C VAL A 145 2.88 -24.40 -0.34
N SER A 146 2.33 -23.90 -1.45
CA SER A 146 1.84 -24.74 -2.54
C SER A 146 2.94 -25.62 -3.12
N LEU A 147 4.13 -25.06 -3.33
CA LEU A 147 5.28 -25.81 -3.88
C LEU A 147 5.72 -26.93 -2.92
N VAL A 148 5.82 -26.64 -1.63
CA VAL A 148 6.18 -27.63 -0.61
C VAL A 148 5.11 -28.71 -0.49
N MET A 149 3.82 -28.34 -0.53
CA MET A 149 2.74 -29.32 -0.50
C MET A 149 2.73 -30.22 -1.74
N CYS A 150 3.10 -29.70 -2.93
CA CYS A 150 3.29 -30.53 -4.11
C CYS A 150 4.41 -31.57 -3.94
N ALA A 151 5.46 -31.24 -3.20
CA ALA A 151 6.56 -32.16 -2.92
C ALA A 151 6.19 -33.27 -1.90
N VAL A 152 5.27 -32.99 -0.97
CA VAL A 152 4.79 -33.94 0.05
C VAL A 152 3.68 -34.83 -0.50
N ASP A 153 2.67 -34.22 -1.10
CA ASP A 153 1.56 -34.92 -1.78
C ASP A 153 1.06 -34.05 -2.93
N TRP A 154 1.23 -34.54 -4.15
CA TRP A 154 0.86 -33.83 -5.37
C TRP A 154 -0.64 -33.47 -5.41
N ARG A 155 -1.52 -34.25 -4.76
CA ARG A 155 -2.97 -33.99 -4.70
C ARG A 155 -3.27 -32.79 -3.84
N LEU A 156 -2.63 -32.67 -2.68
CA LEU A 156 -2.76 -31.50 -1.80
C LEU A 156 -2.17 -30.26 -2.46
N GLY A 157 -0.98 -30.40 -3.05
CA GLY A 157 -0.36 -29.30 -3.79
C GLY A 157 -1.22 -28.78 -4.93
N LEU A 158 -1.91 -29.66 -5.67
CA LEU A 158 -2.83 -29.27 -6.71
C LEU A 158 -4.03 -28.47 -6.18
N CYS A 159 -4.59 -28.87 -5.04
CA CYS A 159 -5.66 -28.13 -4.39
C CYS A 159 -5.23 -26.72 -3.98
N PHE A 160 -4.02 -26.56 -3.40
CA PHE A 160 -3.46 -25.26 -3.06
C PHE A 160 -3.20 -24.41 -4.29
N LEU A 161 -2.74 -25.00 -5.38
CA LEU A 161 -2.46 -24.31 -6.65
C LEU A 161 -3.75 -23.80 -7.29
N ILE A 162 -4.82 -24.61 -7.28
CA ILE A 162 -6.14 -24.19 -7.75
C ILE A 162 -6.67 -23.04 -6.89
N ALA A 163 -6.54 -23.13 -5.56
CA ALA A 163 -6.93 -22.06 -4.66
C ALA A 163 -6.16 -20.77 -4.94
N LEU A 164 -4.85 -20.85 -5.17
CA LEU A 164 -4.01 -19.68 -5.51
C LEU A 164 -4.45 -19.03 -6.83
N VAL A 165 -4.71 -19.83 -7.86
CA VAL A 165 -5.21 -19.34 -9.16
C VAL A 165 -6.59 -18.68 -8.98
N THR A 166 -7.46 -19.29 -8.21
CA THR A 166 -8.80 -18.74 -7.93
C THR A 166 -8.70 -17.38 -7.23
N VAL A 167 -7.85 -17.26 -6.21
CA VAL A 167 -7.59 -15.99 -5.51
C VAL A 167 -7.03 -14.95 -6.48
N ALA A 168 -6.08 -15.33 -7.34
CA ALA A 168 -5.49 -14.41 -8.33
C ALA A 168 -6.52 -13.91 -9.35
N VAL A 169 -7.44 -14.77 -9.80
CA VAL A 169 -8.52 -14.41 -10.71
C VAL A 169 -9.52 -13.46 -10.03
N VAL A 170 -9.94 -13.79 -8.80
CA VAL A 170 -10.85 -12.94 -8.02
C VAL A 170 -10.22 -11.58 -7.74
N TYR A 171 -8.92 -11.55 -7.38
CA TYR A 171 -8.18 -10.31 -7.15
C TYR A 171 -8.12 -9.44 -8.42
N ARG A 172 -7.83 -10.04 -9.56
CA ARG A 172 -7.86 -9.33 -10.85
C ARG A 172 -9.25 -8.78 -11.20
N TRP A 173 -10.27 -9.58 -10.96
CA TRP A 173 -11.64 -9.13 -11.17
C TRP A 173 -12.01 -7.97 -10.24
N ALA A 174 -11.63 -8.07 -8.96
CA ALA A 174 -11.82 -6.99 -7.98
C ALA A 174 -11.10 -5.70 -8.40
N GLN A 175 -9.84 -5.78 -8.89
CA GLN A 175 -9.12 -4.60 -9.40
C GLN A 175 -9.85 -3.91 -10.57
N VAL A 176 -10.39 -4.69 -11.51
CA VAL A 176 -11.15 -4.11 -12.64
C VAL A 176 -12.43 -3.43 -12.16
N CYS A 177 -13.06 -3.95 -11.12
CA CYS A 177 -14.20 -3.31 -10.49
C CYS A 177 -13.80 -2.03 -9.75
N ASP A 178 -12.70 -2.08 -8.99
CA ASP A 178 -12.18 -0.98 -8.18
C ASP A 178 -11.80 0.23 -9.04
N GLU A 179 -11.09 0.02 -10.17
CA GLU A 179 -10.77 1.08 -11.13
C GLU A 179 -12.00 1.83 -11.66
N ARG A 180 -13.15 1.16 -11.74
CA ARG A 180 -14.42 1.80 -12.15
C ARG A 180 -15.05 2.60 -11.03
N PHE A 181 -14.96 2.09 -9.80
CA PHE A 181 -15.45 2.77 -8.61
C PHE A 181 -14.57 3.97 -8.25
N GLU A 182 -13.25 3.84 -8.32
CA GLU A 182 -12.30 4.91 -8.00
C GLU A 182 -12.52 6.15 -8.89
N LYS A 183 -12.73 5.96 -10.20
CA LYS A 183 -13.11 7.08 -11.09
C LYS A 183 -14.41 7.76 -10.68
N SER A 184 -15.40 6.98 -10.27
CA SER A 184 -16.71 7.52 -9.85
C SER A 184 -16.58 8.26 -8.50
N VAL A 185 -15.75 7.78 -7.59
CA VAL A 185 -15.49 8.43 -6.29
C VAL A 185 -14.70 9.70 -6.47
N ASP A 186 -13.64 9.69 -7.30
CA ASP A 186 -12.84 10.89 -7.58
C ASP A 186 -13.69 12.00 -8.19
N ASP A 187 -14.57 11.67 -9.18
CA ASP A 187 -15.48 12.64 -9.79
C ASP A 187 -16.45 13.25 -8.77
N HIS A 188 -16.94 12.46 -7.80
CA HIS A 188 -17.84 12.94 -6.74
C HIS A 188 -17.11 13.71 -5.65
N ASP A 189 -15.89 13.32 -5.31
CA ASP A 189 -15.05 14.03 -4.32
C ASP A 189 -14.64 15.41 -4.85
N ASP A 190 -14.30 15.54 -6.13
CA ASP A 190 -13.99 16.82 -6.78
C ASP A 190 -15.22 17.73 -6.83
N GLU A 191 -16.41 17.19 -7.16
CA GLU A 191 -17.66 17.95 -7.13
C GLU A 191 -18.03 18.37 -5.70
N GLY A 192 -17.90 17.46 -4.72
CA GLY A 192 -18.12 17.75 -3.30
C GLY A 192 -17.19 18.85 -2.78
N ALA A 193 -15.90 18.76 -3.09
CA ALA A 193 -14.92 19.77 -2.74
C ALA A 193 -15.22 21.14 -3.37
N ALA A 194 -15.59 21.17 -4.65
CA ALA A 194 -16.00 22.40 -5.35
C ALA A 194 -17.23 23.05 -4.68
N ARG A 195 -18.23 22.27 -4.30
CA ARG A 195 -19.44 22.76 -3.61
C ARG A 195 -19.15 23.32 -2.23
N VAL A 196 -18.23 22.67 -1.47
CA VAL A 196 -17.79 23.19 -0.16
C VAL A 196 -17.05 24.52 -0.31
N ILE A 197 -16.18 24.65 -1.30
CA ILE A 197 -15.45 25.90 -1.60
C ILE A 197 -16.43 27.00 -2.00
N GLU A 198 -17.39 26.71 -2.88
CA GLU A 198 -18.42 27.66 -3.32
C GLU A 198 -19.26 28.14 -2.10
N PHE A 199 -19.68 27.21 -1.25
CA PHE A 199 -20.40 27.56 -0.02
C PHE A 199 -19.55 28.41 0.93
N ALA A 200 -18.28 28.06 1.12
CA ALA A 200 -17.37 28.84 1.95
C ALA A 200 -17.15 30.26 1.41
N ALA A 201 -17.00 30.41 0.10
CA ALA A 201 -16.88 31.71 -0.56
C ALA A 201 -18.17 32.55 -0.47
N ALA A 202 -19.34 31.90 -0.50
CA ALA A 202 -20.63 32.53 -0.37
C ALA A 202 -21.07 32.78 1.10
N GLN A 203 -20.30 32.32 2.07
CA GLN A 203 -20.62 32.42 3.51
C GLN A 203 -21.01 33.83 3.98
N PRO A 204 -20.36 34.93 3.54
CA PRO A 204 -20.77 36.27 3.95
C PRO A 204 -22.20 36.62 3.47
N ALA A 205 -22.55 36.21 2.23
CA ALA A 205 -23.87 36.41 1.67
C ALA A 205 -24.94 35.54 2.36
N VAL A 206 -24.59 34.28 2.65
CA VAL A 206 -25.47 33.34 3.36
C VAL A 206 -25.77 33.82 4.78
N ARG A 207 -24.78 34.35 5.49
CA ARG A 207 -24.96 34.94 6.83
C ARG A 207 -25.83 36.21 6.81
N ALA A 208 -25.70 36.99 5.75
CA ALA A 208 -26.53 38.18 5.55
C ALA A 208 -28.01 37.82 5.23
N ALA A 209 -28.26 36.69 4.55
CA ALA A 209 -29.58 36.22 4.15
C ALA A 209 -30.35 35.45 5.26
N GLY A 210 -29.67 35.06 6.37
CA GLY A 210 -30.26 34.36 7.52
C GLY A 210 -30.25 32.81 7.41
N PRO A 211 -30.65 32.11 8.50
CA PRO A 211 -30.39 30.65 8.68
C PRO A 211 -31.22 29.70 7.81
N LYS A 212 -32.04 30.18 6.89
CA LYS A 212 -32.84 29.38 5.94
C LYS A 212 -32.40 29.55 4.49
N SER A 213 -31.10 29.74 4.25
CA SER A 213 -30.60 29.96 2.90
C SER A 213 -30.50 28.63 2.09
N ILE A 214 -30.72 28.76 0.78
CA ILE A 214 -30.71 27.66 -0.20
C ILE A 214 -29.35 26.95 -0.24
N GLY A 215 -28.26 27.65 0.12
CA GLY A 215 -26.89 27.12 0.08
C GLY A 215 -26.65 25.95 1.07
N GLU A 216 -27.26 25.96 2.26
CA GLU A 216 -27.12 24.87 3.22
C GLU A 216 -27.73 23.54 2.71
N ARG A 217 -28.81 23.63 1.92
CA ARG A 217 -29.49 22.48 1.35
C ARG A 217 -28.66 21.84 0.24
N SER A 218 -28.05 22.64 -0.64
CA SER A 218 -27.22 22.13 -1.75
C SER A 218 -25.93 21.43 -1.28
N VAL A 219 -25.31 21.93 -0.18
CA VAL A 219 -24.14 21.27 0.43
C VAL A 219 -24.53 19.95 1.10
N ARG A 220 -25.69 19.90 1.75
CA ARG A 220 -26.18 18.69 2.38
C ARG A 220 -26.56 17.61 1.37
N GLU A 221 -27.13 17.99 0.21
CA GLU A 221 -27.49 17.06 -0.89
C GLU A 221 -26.24 16.52 -1.63
N ALA A 222 -25.14 17.26 -1.65
CA ALA A 222 -23.87 16.83 -2.27
C ALA A 222 -23.02 15.93 -1.35
N LEU A 223 -23.34 15.88 -0.04
CA LEU A 223 -22.61 15.06 0.95
C LEU A 223 -23.31 13.73 1.31
N ILE A 224 -24.47 13.46 0.71
CA ILE A 224 -25.23 12.19 0.85
C ILE A 224 -25.15 11.39 -0.41
#